data_4de14bcf741a9deb972f80619accb25c
#
_entry.id   4de14bcf741a9deb972f80619accb25c
#
_cell.length_a   1.000
_cell.length_b   1.000
_cell.length_c   1.000
_cell.angle_alpha   90.00
_cell.angle_beta   90.00
_cell.angle_gamma   90.00
#
_symmetry.space_group_name_H-M   'P 1'
#
loop_
_entity.id
_entity.type
_entity.pdbx_description
1 polymer ?
#
loop_
_entity_poly.entity_id
_entity_poly.type
_entity_poly.pdbx_seq_one_letter_code
_entity_poly.pdbx_strand_id
1 'polypeptide(L)'
;MVDEGVRIADIGTDHAYLPIELIKSGKISYAIASDIAKGPLDNAKKDVQEAGLADQIDIRLGAGLSTVSERDQIDTVIIAGMGGKLITQILDDAWQNKLQFKTLVLEPNVGEYGVRKWLTEHSYEIKAEQIVAEAGHTYELIKAVKSQIKSNLSTAELYFGPFLLREKNDIFKQKWLGQLKYHQSLLTNLNKAKNKDLVHIKQVEHEIKMIEGVLND
;
A
#
# COMPACT_ATOMS: atom_id res chain seq x y z
N MET A 1 -6.99 -7.36 -7.34
CA MET A 1 -6.60 -7.34 -5.93
C MET A 1 -7.78 -7.62 -4.97
N VAL A 2 -8.91 -6.95 -5.11
CA VAL A 2 -10.11 -7.19 -4.28
C VAL A 2 -10.79 -8.49 -4.69
N ASP A 3 -11.21 -9.32 -3.73
CA ASP A 3 -11.96 -10.55 -3.98
C ASP A 3 -13.44 -10.25 -4.28
N GLU A 4 -14.16 -11.21 -4.89
CA GLU A 4 -15.59 -11.09 -5.16
C GLU A 4 -16.42 -11.35 -3.89
N GLY A 5 -17.55 -10.65 -3.77
CA GLY A 5 -18.52 -10.86 -2.69
C GLY A 5 -18.10 -10.35 -1.32
N VAL A 6 -16.95 -9.68 -1.19
CA VAL A 6 -16.47 -9.12 0.09
C VAL A 6 -17.08 -7.76 0.39
N ARG A 7 -17.10 -7.39 1.68
CA ARG A 7 -17.39 -6.03 2.15
C ARG A 7 -16.08 -5.29 2.36
N ILE A 8 -15.98 -4.08 1.82
CA ILE A 8 -14.72 -3.32 1.87
C ILE A 8 -14.83 -2.04 2.71
N ALA A 9 -13.67 -1.58 3.20
CA ALA A 9 -13.48 -0.20 3.66
C ALA A 9 -12.34 0.43 2.85
N ASP A 10 -12.62 1.54 2.20
CA ASP A 10 -11.70 2.39 1.45
C ASP A 10 -11.32 3.59 2.32
N ILE A 11 -10.07 3.63 2.77
CA ILE A 11 -9.57 4.59 3.75
C ILE A 11 -8.71 5.66 3.07
N GLY A 12 -9.11 6.91 3.19
CA GLY A 12 -8.52 8.04 2.47
C GLY A 12 -9.12 8.19 1.08
N THR A 13 -10.42 7.98 1.00
CA THR A 13 -11.16 8.14 -0.25
C THR A 13 -11.30 9.63 -0.61
N ASP A 14 -11.05 9.98 -1.87
CA ASP A 14 -11.29 11.36 -2.34
C ASP A 14 -12.69 11.48 -2.98
N HIS A 15 -12.98 10.63 -3.94
CA HIS A 15 -14.23 10.65 -4.72
C HIS A 15 -15.03 9.35 -4.62
N ALA A 16 -14.62 8.40 -3.80
CA ALA A 16 -15.15 7.04 -3.74
C ALA A 16 -15.16 6.32 -5.10
N TYR A 17 -14.29 6.68 -6.04
CA TYR A 17 -14.25 6.07 -7.38
C TYR A 17 -14.06 4.56 -7.31
N LEU A 18 -13.15 4.08 -6.46
CA LEU A 18 -12.87 2.66 -6.32
C LEU A 18 -14.09 1.88 -5.78
N PRO A 19 -14.74 2.27 -4.66
CA PRO A 19 -15.98 1.65 -4.20
C PRO A 19 -17.09 1.67 -5.26
N ILE A 20 -17.29 2.81 -5.94
CA ILE A 20 -18.31 2.96 -6.99
C ILE A 20 -18.08 1.95 -8.13
N GLU A 21 -16.86 1.84 -8.64
CA GLU A 21 -16.53 0.92 -9.73
C GLU A 21 -16.65 -0.55 -9.31
N LEU A 22 -16.23 -0.88 -8.09
CA LEU A 22 -16.34 -2.24 -7.58
C LEU A 22 -17.80 -2.69 -7.41
N ILE A 23 -18.70 -1.78 -6.99
CA ILE A 23 -20.14 -2.08 -6.90
C ILE A 23 -20.78 -2.14 -8.29
N LYS A 24 -20.51 -1.19 -9.18
CA LYS A 24 -21.04 -1.17 -10.54
C LYS A 24 -20.66 -2.41 -11.34
N SER A 25 -19.44 -2.91 -11.12
CA SER A 25 -18.98 -4.16 -11.76
C SER A 25 -19.58 -5.42 -11.11
N GLY A 26 -20.39 -5.29 -10.06
CA GLY A 26 -20.96 -6.43 -9.33
C GLY A 26 -19.95 -7.22 -8.50
N LYS A 27 -18.73 -6.69 -8.33
CA LYS A 27 -17.66 -7.37 -7.62
C LYS A 27 -17.87 -7.38 -6.11
N ILE A 28 -18.45 -6.31 -5.57
CA ILE A 28 -18.84 -6.17 -4.18
C ILE A 28 -20.26 -5.64 -4.07
N SER A 29 -20.90 -5.79 -2.90
CA SER A 29 -22.26 -5.30 -2.63
C SER A 29 -22.31 -4.14 -1.65
N TYR A 30 -21.23 -3.90 -0.90
CA TYR A 30 -21.18 -2.86 0.12
C TYR A 30 -19.76 -2.34 0.34
N ALA A 31 -19.66 -1.03 0.60
CA ALA A 31 -18.42 -0.37 0.95
C ALA A 31 -18.62 0.69 2.03
N ILE A 32 -17.61 0.90 2.88
CA ILE A 32 -17.38 2.12 3.63
C ILE A 32 -16.34 2.92 2.84
N ALA A 33 -16.62 4.19 2.60
CA ALA A 33 -15.67 5.14 2.04
C ALA A 33 -15.42 6.24 3.07
N SER A 34 -14.18 6.39 3.54
CA SER A 34 -13.89 7.32 4.63
C SER A 34 -12.66 8.18 4.35
N ASP A 35 -12.70 9.39 4.89
CA ASP A 35 -11.57 10.31 4.91
C ASP A 35 -11.59 11.16 6.18
N ILE A 36 -10.43 11.71 6.57
CA ILE A 36 -10.29 12.63 7.68
C ILE A 36 -10.71 14.05 7.30
N ALA A 37 -10.70 14.40 6.03
CA ALA A 37 -10.99 15.71 5.50
C ALA A 37 -12.43 15.80 4.94
N LYS A 38 -13.13 16.85 5.31
CA LYS A 38 -14.53 17.06 4.88
C LYS A 38 -14.67 17.28 3.37
N GLY A 39 -13.72 18.00 2.74
CA GLY A 39 -13.77 18.31 1.31
C GLY A 39 -13.84 17.06 0.42
N PRO A 40 -12.87 16.12 0.53
CA PRO A 40 -12.91 14.82 -0.16
C PRO A 40 -14.22 14.07 0.06
N LEU A 41 -14.73 14.05 1.29
CA LEU A 41 -15.99 13.37 1.60
C LEU A 41 -17.22 14.04 0.99
N ASP A 42 -17.25 15.36 0.90
CA ASP A 42 -18.35 16.07 0.22
C ASP A 42 -18.36 15.71 -1.28
N ASN A 43 -17.17 15.57 -1.91
CA ASN A 43 -17.04 15.07 -3.28
C ASN A 43 -17.53 13.62 -3.39
N ALA A 44 -17.00 12.73 -2.52
CA ALA A 44 -17.40 11.32 -2.49
C ALA A 44 -18.91 11.14 -2.33
N LYS A 45 -19.54 11.92 -1.44
CA LYS A 45 -20.98 11.87 -1.23
C LYS A 45 -21.77 12.28 -2.47
N LYS A 46 -21.31 13.33 -3.18
CA LYS A 46 -21.91 13.75 -4.43
C LYS A 46 -21.80 12.67 -5.49
N ASP A 47 -20.60 12.12 -5.70
CA ASP A 47 -20.35 11.14 -6.74
C ASP A 47 -21.11 9.82 -6.47
N VAL A 48 -21.20 9.40 -5.21
CA VAL A 48 -22.00 8.24 -4.78
C VAL A 48 -23.50 8.47 -5.02
N GLN A 49 -24.03 9.67 -4.75
CA GLN A 49 -25.43 10.02 -5.02
C GLN A 49 -25.70 10.03 -6.53
N GLU A 50 -24.84 10.65 -7.32
CA GLU A 50 -24.94 10.67 -8.80
C GLU A 50 -24.87 9.27 -9.41
N ALA A 51 -24.11 8.38 -8.79
CA ALA A 51 -24.03 6.97 -9.18
C ALA A 51 -25.26 6.12 -8.77
N GLY A 52 -26.16 6.66 -7.91
CA GLY A 52 -27.31 5.94 -7.36
C GLY A 52 -26.95 4.84 -6.36
N LEU A 53 -25.80 4.97 -5.65
CA LEU A 53 -25.24 3.93 -4.77
C LEU A 53 -25.27 4.31 -3.28
N ALA A 54 -26.08 5.30 -2.88
CA ALA A 54 -26.13 5.79 -1.50
C ALA A 54 -26.54 4.73 -0.46
N ASP A 55 -27.27 3.69 -0.87
CA ASP A 55 -27.67 2.56 0.00
C ASP A 55 -26.59 1.48 0.10
N GLN A 56 -25.52 1.53 -0.73
CA GLN A 56 -24.47 0.54 -0.81
C GLN A 56 -23.09 1.07 -0.39
N ILE A 57 -22.92 2.41 -0.36
CA ILE A 57 -21.66 3.06 0.06
C ILE A 57 -21.95 3.99 1.23
N ASP A 58 -21.40 3.64 2.38
CA ASP A 58 -21.49 4.44 3.61
C ASP A 58 -20.30 5.42 3.70
N ILE A 59 -20.60 6.72 3.69
CA ILE A 59 -19.58 7.78 3.72
C ILE A 59 -19.33 8.22 5.16
N ARG A 60 -18.10 8.09 5.65
CA ARG A 60 -17.75 8.36 7.05
C ARG A 60 -16.61 9.34 7.20
N LEU A 61 -16.79 10.37 8.03
CA LEU A 61 -15.74 11.31 8.43
C LEU A 61 -15.00 10.78 9.64
N GLY A 62 -13.68 10.63 9.55
CA GLY A 62 -12.85 10.23 10.67
C GLY A 62 -11.44 9.83 10.26
N ALA A 63 -10.58 9.61 11.25
CA ALA A 63 -9.18 9.28 11.04
C ALA A 63 -8.97 7.77 10.82
N GLY A 64 -8.44 7.41 9.66
CA GLY A 64 -8.05 6.04 9.36
C GLY A 64 -9.17 5.02 9.64
N LEU A 65 -8.83 3.93 10.29
CA LEU A 65 -9.74 2.82 10.60
C LEU A 65 -10.64 3.06 11.82
N SER A 66 -10.58 4.22 12.48
CA SER A 66 -11.53 4.57 13.56
C SER A 66 -12.98 4.73 13.06
N THR A 67 -13.15 4.85 11.76
CA THR A 67 -14.46 4.91 11.09
C THR A 67 -15.12 3.54 10.93
N VAL A 68 -14.39 2.45 11.18
CA VAL A 68 -14.85 1.06 10.99
C VAL A 68 -15.00 0.37 12.34
N SER A 69 -16.04 -0.42 12.48
CA SER A 69 -16.32 -1.24 13.67
C SER A 69 -16.56 -2.71 13.29
N GLU A 70 -16.51 -3.62 14.26
CA GLU A 70 -16.82 -5.05 14.04
C GLU A 70 -18.23 -5.26 13.47
N ARG A 71 -19.20 -4.38 13.81
CA ARG A 71 -20.59 -4.46 13.33
C ARG A 71 -20.70 -4.26 11.82
N ASP A 72 -19.73 -3.59 11.21
CA ASP A 72 -19.72 -3.32 9.77
C ASP A 72 -19.39 -4.58 8.96
N GLN A 73 -18.82 -5.61 9.58
CA GLN A 73 -18.45 -6.89 8.97
C GLN A 73 -17.56 -6.69 7.72
N ILE A 74 -16.58 -5.81 7.84
CA ILE A 74 -15.64 -5.55 6.75
C ILE A 74 -14.63 -6.68 6.65
N ASP A 75 -14.54 -7.30 5.49
CA ASP A 75 -13.55 -8.33 5.17
C ASP A 75 -12.22 -7.73 4.71
N THR A 76 -12.30 -6.72 3.85
CA THR A 76 -11.13 -6.17 3.14
C THR A 76 -11.00 -4.67 3.40
N VAL A 77 -9.82 -4.27 3.84
CA VAL A 77 -9.43 -2.86 3.94
C VAL A 77 -8.55 -2.49 2.77
N ILE A 78 -8.83 -1.34 2.17
CA ILE A 78 -8.04 -0.74 1.10
C ILE A 78 -7.48 0.58 1.62
N ILE A 79 -6.17 0.77 1.48
CA ILE A 79 -5.48 2.03 1.78
C ILE A 79 -4.52 2.30 0.62
N ALA A 80 -4.82 3.28 -0.19
CA ALA A 80 -4.06 3.62 -1.39
C ALA A 80 -3.71 5.11 -1.44
N GLY A 81 -2.64 5.46 -2.18
CA GLY A 81 -2.24 6.85 -2.39
C GLY A 81 -1.60 7.53 -1.19
N MET A 82 -1.13 6.76 -0.21
CA MET A 82 -0.51 7.28 1.01
C MET A 82 0.95 6.84 1.14
N GLY A 83 1.74 7.56 1.95
CA GLY A 83 3.07 7.08 2.34
C GLY A 83 3.00 5.84 3.23
N GLY A 84 3.89 4.86 3.04
CA GLY A 84 3.91 3.61 3.79
C GLY A 84 3.98 3.80 5.31
N LYS A 85 4.64 4.86 5.79
CA LYS A 85 4.64 5.21 7.22
C LYS A 85 3.24 5.54 7.74
N LEU A 86 2.43 6.26 6.96
CA LEU A 86 1.06 6.59 7.35
C LEU A 86 0.17 5.34 7.28
N ILE A 87 0.33 4.52 6.24
CA ILE A 87 -0.40 3.24 6.12
C ILE A 87 -0.14 2.36 7.34
N THR A 88 1.13 2.15 7.71
CA THR A 88 1.47 1.33 8.88
C THR A 88 0.96 1.93 10.18
N GLN A 89 0.96 3.25 10.34
CA GLN A 89 0.39 3.91 11.51
C GLN A 89 -1.13 3.66 11.62
N ILE A 90 -1.88 3.80 10.53
CA ILE A 90 -3.33 3.53 10.49
C ILE A 90 -3.63 2.07 10.87
N LEU A 91 -2.80 1.15 10.37
CA LEU A 91 -2.93 -0.27 10.68
C LEU A 91 -2.55 -0.59 12.13
N ASP A 92 -1.52 0.05 12.68
CA ASP A 92 -1.12 -0.07 14.08
C ASP A 92 -2.21 0.43 15.04
N ASP A 93 -2.80 1.58 14.75
CA ASP A 93 -3.87 2.14 15.56
C ASP A 93 -5.08 1.19 15.61
N ALA A 94 -5.43 0.56 14.49
CA ALA A 94 -6.47 -0.46 14.43
C ALA A 94 -6.08 -1.72 15.22
N TRP A 95 -4.83 -2.17 15.06
CA TRP A 95 -4.30 -3.34 15.75
C TRP A 95 -4.32 -3.19 17.28
N GLN A 96 -3.91 -2.03 17.80
CA GLN A 96 -3.96 -1.71 19.23
C GLN A 96 -5.40 -1.74 19.77
N ASN A 97 -6.36 -1.34 18.95
CA ASN A 97 -7.80 -1.41 19.26
C ASN A 97 -8.41 -2.78 18.98
N LYS A 98 -7.59 -3.81 18.72
CA LYS A 98 -8.01 -5.21 18.42
C LYS A 98 -8.88 -5.34 17.18
N LEU A 99 -8.91 -4.33 16.33
CA LEU A 99 -9.61 -4.37 15.05
C LEU A 99 -8.67 -4.96 13.99
N GLN A 100 -9.05 -6.12 13.46
CA GLN A 100 -8.26 -6.86 12.47
C GLN A 100 -9.16 -7.27 11.32
N PHE A 101 -8.58 -7.30 10.12
CA PHE A 101 -9.30 -7.60 8.90
C PHE A 101 -8.74 -8.85 8.24
N LYS A 102 -9.57 -9.54 7.49
CA LYS A 102 -9.17 -10.76 6.77
C LYS A 102 -8.17 -10.45 5.67
N THR A 103 -8.39 -9.36 4.93
CA THR A 103 -7.58 -8.98 3.77
C THR A 103 -7.21 -7.50 3.83
N LEU A 104 -5.98 -7.18 3.47
CA LEU A 104 -5.49 -5.82 3.27
C LEU A 104 -5.05 -5.68 1.80
N VAL A 105 -5.46 -4.60 1.16
CA VAL A 105 -5.01 -4.18 -0.17
C VAL A 105 -4.39 -2.80 -0.01
N LEU A 106 -3.08 -2.72 -0.14
CA LEU A 106 -2.30 -1.53 0.19
C LEU A 106 -1.55 -1.04 -1.05
N GLU A 107 -1.55 0.27 -1.25
CA GLU A 107 -0.76 0.92 -2.30
C GLU A 107 0.00 2.10 -1.67
N PRO A 108 1.23 1.86 -1.19
CA PRO A 108 2.10 2.91 -0.68
C PRO A 108 2.76 3.68 -1.83
N ASN A 109 2.60 5.01 -1.87
CA ASN A 109 3.32 5.87 -2.81
C ASN A 109 4.84 5.81 -2.64
N VAL A 110 5.30 5.54 -1.41
CA VAL A 110 6.70 5.33 -0.99
C VAL A 110 6.73 4.50 0.28
N GLY A 111 7.85 3.81 0.55
CA GLY A 111 8.04 3.10 1.82
C GLY A 111 7.44 1.69 1.85
N GLU A 112 7.39 1.03 0.71
CA GLU A 112 6.88 -0.32 0.51
C GLU A 112 7.57 -1.34 1.44
N TYR A 113 8.87 -1.17 1.68
CA TYR A 113 9.63 -1.97 2.64
C TYR A 113 8.98 -1.98 4.04
N GLY A 114 8.63 -0.81 4.55
CA GLY A 114 8.00 -0.65 5.86
C GLY A 114 6.64 -1.33 5.94
N VAL A 115 5.85 -1.24 4.87
CA VAL A 115 4.54 -1.89 4.75
C VAL A 115 4.69 -3.42 4.77
N ARG A 116 5.60 -4.00 3.96
CA ARG A 116 5.85 -5.44 3.93
C ARG A 116 6.38 -5.95 5.28
N LYS A 117 7.26 -5.19 5.92
CA LYS A 117 7.77 -5.51 7.25
C LYS A 117 6.64 -5.55 8.28
N TRP A 118 5.78 -4.52 8.30
CA TRP A 118 4.62 -4.47 9.18
C TRP A 118 3.71 -5.69 8.98
N LEU A 119 3.38 -6.02 7.74
CA LEU A 119 2.55 -7.18 7.40
C LEU A 119 3.14 -8.48 7.97
N THR A 120 4.44 -8.69 7.78
CA THR A 120 5.16 -9.88 8.29
C THR A 120 5.12 -9.95 9.82
N GLU A 121 5.35 -8.83 10.50
CA GLU A 121 5.37 -8.74 11.96
C GLU A 121 3.98 -8.97 12.57
N HIS A 122 2.91 -8.64 11.84
CA HIS A 122 1.52 -8.74 12.29
C HIS A 122 0.76 -9.96 11.75
N SER A 123 1.49 -10.97 11.30
CA SER A 123 0.92 -12.23 10.79
C SER A 123 -0.03 -12.05 9.61
N TYR A 124 0.33 -11.16 8.67
CA TYR A 124 -0.25 -11.10 7.34
C TYR A 124 0.69 -11.73 6.34
N GLU A 125 0.16 -12.61 5.51
CA GLU A 125 0.88 -13.24 4.41
C GLU A 125 0.58 -12.49 3.12
N ILE A 126 1.61 -12.01 2.41
CA ILE A 126 1.45 -11.40 1.09
C ILE A 126 1.03 -12.50 0.11
N LYS A 127 -0.12 -12.33 -0.52
CA LYS A 127 -0.70 -13.30 -1.47
C LYS A 127 -0.57 -12.90 -2.92
N ALA A 128 -0.43 -11.61 -3.19
CA ALA A 128 -0.21 -11.08 -4.53
C ALA A 128 0.42 -9.68 -4.45
N GLU A 129 1.19 -9.35 -5.44
CA GLU A 129 1.67 -8.00 -5.69
C GLU A 129 1.53 -7.66 -7.17
N GLN A 130 1.36 -6.39 -7.46
CA GLN A 130 1.36 -5.86 -8.82
C GLN A 130 2.17 -4.57 -8.84
N ILE A 131 2.84 -4.32 -9.94
CA ILE A 131 3.48 -3.04 -10.20
C ILE A 131 2.89 -2.45 -11.50
N VAL A 132 2.45 -1.21 -11.43
CA VAL A 132 1.87 -0.48 -12.56
C VAL A 132 2.62 0.82 -12.77
N ALA A 133 2.65 1.29 -14.02
CA ALA A 133 3.22 2.58 -14.37
C ALA A 133 2.13 3.48 -14.93
N GLU A 134 2.00 4.67 -14.39
CA GLU A 134 1.03 5.67 -14.83
C GLU A 134 1.62 7.08 -14.68
N ALA A 135 1.45 7.91 -15.71
CA ALA A 135 1.89 9.31 -15.71
C ALA A 135 3.36 9.52 -15.27
N GLY A 136 4.25 8.57 -15.58
CA GLY A 136 5.68 8.64 -15.23
C GLY A 136 6.02 8.21 -13.81
N HIS A 137 5.05 7.73 -13.04
CA HIS A 137 5.22 7.16 -11.71
C HIS A 137 4.98 5.64 -11.73
N THR A 138 5.54 4.96 -10.75
CA THR A 138 5.30 3.52 -10.53
C THR A 138 4.63 3.31 -9.19
N TYR A 139 3.62 2.45 -9.18
CA TYR A 139 2.82 2.12 -7.99
C TYR A 139 2.90 0.62 -7.74
N GLU A 140 3.15 0.26 -6.49
CA GLU A 140 3.14 -1.14 -6.06
C GLU A 140 1.89 -1.42 -5.24
N LEU A 141 1.10 -2.38 -5.69
CA LEU A 141 -0.09 -2.85 -5.00
C LEU A 141 0.24 -4.14 -4.27
N ILE A 142 -0.08 -4.21 -2.99
CA ILE A 142 0.21 -5.34 -2.11
C ILE A 142 -1.10 -5.89 -1.57
N LYS A 143 -1.42 -7.15 -1.86
CA LYS A 143 -2.52 -7.88 -1.24
C LYS A 143 -1.98 -8.82 -0.19
N ALA A 144 -2.45 -8.67 1.05
CA ALA A 144 -2.07 -9.53 2.15
C ALA A 144 -3.30 -10.09 2.87
N VAL A 145 -3.21 -11.32 3.35
CA VAL A 145 -4.29 -12.03 4.04
C VAL A 145 -3.83 -12.42 5.43
N LYS A 146 -4.70 -12.25 6.42
CA LYS A 146 -4.44 -12.66 7.80
C LYS A 146 -4.12 -14.15 7.84
N SER A 147 -3.02 -14.51 8.49
CA SER A 147 -2.52 -15.87 8.61
C SER A 147 -2.35 -16.25 10.07
N GLN A 148 -2.46 -17.54 10.37
CA GLN A 148 -2.08 -18.07 11.67
C GLN A 148 -0.57 -18.37 11.74
N ILE A 149 0.07 -18.45 10.58
CA ILE A 149 1.51 -18.74 10.46
C ILE A 149 2.23 -17.44 10.16
N LYS A 150 3.23 -17.13 10.96
CA LYS A 150 4.08 -15.96 10.73
C LYS A 150 4.91 -16.18 9.46
N SER A 151 4.77 -15.31 8.49
CA SER A 151 5.62 -15.32 7.30
C SER A 151 6.99 -14.74 7.63
N ASN A 152 8.04 -15.30 7.04
CA ASN A 152 9.39 -14.75 7.11
C ASN A 152 9.81 -14.36 5.71
N LEU A 153 9.91 -13.06 5.46
CA LEU A 153 10.47 -12.53 4.23
C LEU A 153 11.95 -12.23 4.41
N SER A 154 12.75 -12.56 3.42
CA SER A 154 14.16 -12.14 3.34
C SER A 154 14.24 -10.61 3.18
N THR A 155 15.42 -10.04 3.43
CA THR A 155 15.65 -8.61 3.20
C THR A 155 15.33 -8.20 1.76
N ALA A 156 15.69 -9.03 0.79
CA ALA A 156 15.40 -8.80 -0.62
C ALA A 156 13.88 -8.80 -0.88
N GLU A 157 13.14 -9.76 -0.33
CA GLU A 157 11.68 -9.79 -0.48
C GLU A 157 10.98 -8.61 0.20
N LEU A 158 11.49 -8.10 1.32
CA LEU A 158 10.98 -6.88 1.94
C LEU A 158 11.21 -5.65 1.05
N TYR A 159 12.39 -5.54 0.42
CA TYR A 159 12.74 -4.42 -0.45
C TYR A 159 12.01 -4.44 -1.78
N PHE A 160 12.02 -5.58 -2.45
CA PHE A 160 11.63 -5.70 -3.85
C PHE A 160 10.24 -6.33 -4.05
N GLY A 161 9.67 -6.91 -3.01
CA GLY A 161 8.41 -7.66 -3.07
C GLY A 161 8.58 -9.12 -3.47
N PRO A 162 8.03 -10.10 -2.72
CA PRO A 162 8.21 -11.52 -2.99
C PRO A 162 7.62 -11.98 -4.33
N PHE A 163 6.56 -11.34 -4.81
CA PHE A 163 5.96 -11.65 -6.11
C PHE A 163 6.63 -10.86 -7.23
N LEU A 164 6.94 -9.60 -7.00
CA LEU A 164 7.61 -8.75 -8.00
C LEU A 164 9.02 -9.25 -8.31
N LEU A 165 9.76 -9.80 -7.32
CA LEU A 165 11.05 -10.46 -7.51
C LEU A 165 10.98 -11.70 -8.41
N ARG A 166 9.87 -12.45 -8.37
CA ARG A 166 9.69 -13.64 -9.21
C ARG A 166 9.32 -13.26 -10.64
N GLU A 167 8.51 -12.23 -10.80
CA GLU A 167 8.02 -11.79 -12.09
C GLU A 167 9.06 -10.96 -12.86
N LYS A 168 9.72 -10.00 -12.20
CA LYS A 168 10.72 -9.08 -12.75
C LYS A 168 10.32 -8.51 -14.11
N ASN A 169 9.05 -8.04 -14.24
CA ASN A 169 8.54 -7.47 -15.47
C ASN A 169 9.27 -6.16 -15.83
N ASP A 170 8.99 -5.63 -17.01
CA ASP A 170 9.70 -4.44 -17.52
C ASP A 170 9.49 -3.19 -16.65
N ILE A 171 8.31 -3.03 -16.02
CA ILE A 171 8.03 -1.90 -15.11
C ILE A 171 8.92 -2.02 -13.86
N PHE A 172 9.04 -3.22 -13.30
CA PHE A 172 9.93 -3.50 -12.18
C PHE A 172 11.37 -3.15 -12.52
N LYS A 173 11.87 -3.63 -13.67
CA LYS A 173 13.24 -3.34 -14.13
C LYS A 173 13.46 -1.84 -14.30
N GLN A 174 12.53 -1.12 -14.92
CA GLN A 174 12.60 0.33 -15.11
C GLN A 174 12.62 1.08 -13.78
N LYS A 175 11.76 0.71 -12.82
CA LYS A 175 11.77 1.29 -11.46
C LYS A 175 13.15 1.15 -10.84
N TRP A 176 13.68 -0.06 -10.80
CA TRP A 176 14.93 -0.34 -10.08
C TRP A 176 16.17 0.18 -10.81
N LEU A 177 16.18 0.26 -12.14
CA LEU A 177 17.20 1.00 -12.90
C LEU A 177 17.19 2.50 -12.57
N GLY A 178 16.01 3.09 -12.42
CA GLY A 178 15.87 4.48 -11.96
C GLY A 178 16.40 4.69 -10.54
N GLN A 179 16.05 3.80 -9.62
CA GLN A 179 16.54 3.82 -8.25
C GLN A 179 18.05 3.62 -8.17
N LEU A 180 18.62 2.72 -8.97
CA LEU A 180 20.07 2.54 -9.04
C LEU A 180 20.79 3.84 -9.41
N LYS A 181 20.36 4.50 -10.48
CA LYS A 181 20.92 5.80 -10.92
C LYS A 181 20.82 6.87 -9.83
N TYR A 182 19.68 6.93 -9.15
CA TYR A 182 19.48 7.86 -8.03
C TYR A 182 20.47 7.60 -6.90
N HIS A 183 20.60 6.34 -6.43
CA HIS A 183 21.51 5.97 -5.34
C HIS A 183 22.99 6.19 -5.72
N GLN A 184 23.39 5.90 -6.95
CA GLN A 184 24.75 6.18 -7.44
C GLN A 184 25.06 7.69 -7.44
N SER A 185 24.09 8.52 -7.83
CA SER A 185 24.22 9.98 -7.75
C SER A 185 24.29 10.48 -6.32
N LEU A 186 23.46 9.93 -5.44
CA LEU A 186 23.45 10.23 -4.01
C LEU A 186 24.80 9.87 -3.37
N LEU A 187 25.32 8.66 -3.62
CA LEU A 187 26.61 8.22 -3.13
C LEU A 187 27.74 9.16 -3.56
N THR A 188 27.71 9.59 -4.81
CA THR A 188 28.67 10.55 -5.35
C THR A 188 28.63 11.88 -4.57
N ASN A 189 27.43 12.39 -4.27
CA ASN A 189 27.26 13.63 -3.53
C ASN A 189 27.67 13.49 -2.05
N LEU A 190 27.32 12.39 -1.39
CA LEU A 190 27.73 12.10 -0.03
C LEU A 190 29.25 12.05 0.11
N ASN A 191 29.94 11.48 -0.90
CA ASN A 191 31.41 11.40 -0.91
C ASN A 191 32.11 12.75 -1.14
N LYS A 192 31.43 13.75 -1.74
CA LYS A 192 31.94 15.11 -1.92
C LYS A 192 31.77 15.99 -0.68
N ALA A 193 30.95 15.61 0.28
CA ALA A 193 30.70 16.39 1.49
C ALA A 193 31.96 16.51 2.35
N LYS A 194 32.21 17.72 2.92
CA LYS A 194 33.32 17.95 3.85
C LYS A 194 33.22 17.08 5.10
N ASN A 195 32.03 16.97 5.66
CA ASN A 195 31.71 16.08 6.79
C ASN A 195 30.93 14.90 6.24
N LYS A 196 31.59 13.76 6.10
CA LYS A 196 30.98 12.55 5.53
C LYS A 196 30.17 11.82 6.60
N ASP A 197 28.91 11.55 6.31
CA ASP A 197 28.11 10.59 7.07
C ASP A 197 28.46 9.17 6.60
N LEU A 198 29.40 8.55 7.28
CA LEU A 198 29.89 7.20 6.94
C LEU A 198 28.82 6.11 7.12
N VAL A 199 27.84 6.33 8.02
CA VAL A 199 26.74 5.39 8.24
C VAL A 199 25.81 5.41 7.02
N HIS A 200 25.41 6.59 6.60
CA HIS A 200 24.56 6.78 5.44
C HIS A 200 25.24 6.32 4.14
N ILE A 201 26.53 6.62 3.98
CA ILE A 201 27.32 6.13 2.84
C ILE A 201 27.27 4.61 2.74
N LYS A 202 27.54 3.88 3.84
CA LYS A 202 27.51 2.41 3.86
C LYS A 202 26.11 1.86 3.56
N GLN A 203 25.06 2.54 4.04
CA GLN A 203 23.69 2.16 3.73
C GLN A 203 23.41 2.27 2.24
N VAL A 204 23.73 3.40 1.62
CA VAL A 204 23.54 3.62 0.17
C VAL A 204 24.36 2.64 -0.67
N GLU A 205 25.61 2.35 -0.28
CA GLU A 205 26.44 1.32 -0.93
C GLU A 205 25.79 -0.08 -0.85
N HIS A 206 25.19 -0.41 0.27
CA HIS A 206 24.46 -1.68 0.44
C HIS A 206 23.24 -1.76 -0.45
N GLU A 207 22.45 -0.69 -0.52
CA GLU A 207 21.25 -0.59 -1.36
C GLU A 207 21.62 -0.71 -2.85
N ILE A 208 22.69 -0.04 -3.30
CA ILE A 208 23.21 -0.19 -4.67
C ILE A 208 23.52 -1.66 -4.99
N LYS A 209 24.25 -2.34 -4.11
CA LYS A 209 24.62 -3.76 -4.32
C LYS A 209 23.40 -4.67 -4.39
N MET A 210 22.39 -4.43 -3.55
CA MET A 210 21.14 -5.20 -3.60
C MET A 210 20.41 -5.00 -4.92
N ILE A 211 20.31 -3.74 -5.39
CA ILE A 211 19.63 -3.44 -6.65
C ILE A 211 20.39 -4.04 -7.84
N GLU A 212 21.71 -3.90 -7.88
CA GLU A 212 22.55 -4.51 -8.91
C GLU A 212 22.42 -6.03 -8.95
N GLY A 213 22.39 -6.68 -7.78
CA GLY A 213 22.17 -8.13 -7.68
C GLY A 213 20.83 -8.54 -8.30
N VAL A 214 19.76 -7.86 -7.96
CA VAL A 214 18.40 -8.19 -8.45
C VAL A 214 18.24 -7.92 -9.95
N LEU A 215 18.91 -6.91 -10.50
CA LEU A 215 18.82 -6.58 -11.93
C LEU A 215 19.67 -7.49 -12.81
N ASN A 216 20.72 -8.13 -12.27
CA ASN A 216 21.64 -9.02 -13.01
C ASN A 216 21.21 -10.49 -12.97
N ASP A 217 20.32 -10.88 -12.05
CA ASP A 217 19.71 -12.22 -11.95
C ASP A 217 18.52 -12.34 -12.94
#